data_86633947aa6fc10adf038e7e3bc5e778
#
_entry.id   86633947aa6fc10adf038e7e3bc5e778
#
_cell.length_a   1.000
_cell.length_b   1.000
_cell.length_c   1.000
_cell.angle_alpha   90.00
_cell.angle_beta   90.00
_cell.angle_gamma   90.00
#
_symmetry.space_group_name_H-M   'P 1'
#
loop_
_entity.id
_entity.type
_entity.pdbx_description
1 polymer ?
#
loop_
_entity_poly.entity_id
_entity_poly.type
_entity_poly.pdbx_seq_one_letter_code
_entity_poly.pdbx_strand_id
1 'polypeptide(L)'
;MSRPVIDVPNLPNISPKAIGWGILALLVFLVLNGLWYQVPAESEAVKLRFGRLVEQGIKPGLHYKLPLGIDTVNIQPVQRQLKMEFGFSTPGATSDFQYGTRGEEENVKSMVTGDLNSAHVEWVVQYRITNLADYLFKVREAAETLRDVSESVMREIVGDRTVDEVLTIGRLEIETEALGKINVISKLYDLGLTIDQIQLKGVNPPPAVRASFEEVNNAQQERETLINVAKGEYNKAVPRAKGEADQKLSEAEGDALKRINESIGDAARFKAIYAAYANAPDVTRQRLYFETMSEILPRLGNKVILDEAASNVLPFLPLTPGTIPPPRPATPAATPATAVRR
;
A
#
# COMPACT_ATOMS: atom_id res chain seq x y z
N MET A 1 -25.89 -68.86 -50.67
CA MET A 1 -25.74 -67.65 -49.79
C MET A 1 -27.11 -67.45 -49.17
N SER A 2 -27.29 -67.98 -47.97
CA SER A 2 -28.49 -67.85 -47.14
C SER A 2 -28.38 -66.57 -46.29
N ARG A 3 -29.33 -65.66 -46.43
CA ARG A 3 -29.46 -64.43 -45.63
C ARG A 3 -29.91 -64.83 -44.21
N PRO A 4 -29.28 -64.30 -43.16
CA PRO A 4 -29.73 -64.51 -41.78
C PRO A 4 -31.09 -63.83 -41.59
N VAL A 5 -32.08 -64.57 -41.16
CA VAL A 5 -33.39 -64.08 -40.69
C VAL A 5 -33.11 -63.44 -39.32
N ILE A 6 -33.29 -62.15 -39.19
CA ILE A 6 -33.29 -61.46 -37.91
C ILE A 6 -34.63 -61.75 -37.22
N ASP A 7 -34.59 -62.59 -36.18
CA ASP A 7 -35.71 -62.78 -35.27
C ASP A 7 -35.98 -61.48 -34.50
N VAL A 8 -37.07 -60.82 -34.89
CA VAL A 8 -37.55 -59.62 -34.14
C VAL A 8 -38.31 -60.15 -32.92
N PRO A 9 -37.86 -59.83 -31.68
CA PRO A 9 -38.58 -60.34 -30.51
C PRO A 9 -40.02 -59.82 -30.51
N ASN A 10 -40.97 -60.75 -30.35
CA ASN A 10 -42.41 -60.47 -30.26
C ASN A 10 -42.64 -59.45 -29.13
N LEU A 11 -43.02 -58.23 -29.50
CA LEU A 11 -43.48 -57.22 -28.54
C LEU A 11 -44.74 -57.76 -27.84
N PRO A 12 -44.79 -57.73 -26.50
CA PRO A 12 -45.96 -58.19 -25.75
C PRO A 12 -47.16 -57.37 -26.16
N ASN A 13 -48.28 -58.14 -26.45
CA ASN A 13 -49.52 -57.54 -26.85
C ASN A 13 -50.13 -56.73 -25.71
N ILE A 14 -49.76 -55.44 -25.66
CA ILE A 14 -50.17 -54.51 -24.58
C ILE A 14 -51.65 -54.16 -24.90
N SER A 15 -52.56 -54.56 -24.02
CA SER A 15 -53.94 -54.19 -24.16
C SER A 15 -54.17 -52.69 -24.20
N PRO A 16 -55.06 -52.12 -24.99
CA PRO A 16 -55.30 -50.68 -25.09
C PRO A 16 -55.67 -50.05 -23.73
N LYS A 17 -56.22 -50.82 -22.80
CA LYS A 17 -56.46 -50.38 -21.42
C LYS A 17 -55.20 -50.22 -20.63
N ALA A 18 -54.17 -51.07 -20.79
CA ALA A 18 -52.92 -50.98 -20.15
C ALA A 18 -52.10 -49.72 -20.61
N ILE A 19 -52.20 -49.41 -21.90
CA ILE A 19 -51.61 -48.16 -22.45
C ILE A 19 -52.28 -46.92 -21.85
N GLY A 20 -53.63 -46.94 -21.72
CA GLY A 20 -54.40 -45.86 -21.11
C GLY A 20 -54.01 -45.64 -19.62
N TRP A 21 -53.87 -46.72 -18.87
CA TRP A 21 -53.39 -46.62 -17.48
C TRP A 21 -51.95 -46.19 -17.38
N GLY A 22 -51.07 -46.59 -18.30
CA GLY A 22 -49.68 -46.12 -18.40
C GLY A 22 -49.57 -44.61 -18.66
N ILE A 23 -50.39 -44.10 -19.60
CA ILE A 23 -50.44 -42.66 -19.90
C ILE A 23 -51.01 -41.89 -18.71
N LEU A 24 -52.05 -42.40 -18.03
CA LEU A 24 -52.58 -41.76 -16.83
C LEU A 24 -51.56 -41.73 -15.70
N ALA A 25 -50.85 -42.83 -15.45
CA ALA A 25 -49.78 -42.89 -14.45
C ALA A 25 -48.63 -41.95 -14.75
N LEU A 26 -48.24 -41.84 -16.04
CA LEU A 26 -47.21 -40.86 -16.49
C LEU A 26 -47.68 -39.43 -16.30
N LEU A 27 -48.92 -39.10 -16.61
CA LEU A 27 -49.52 -37.81 -16.38
C LEU A 27 -49.55 -37.44 -14.90
N VAL A 28 -49.99 -38.36 -14.04
CA VAL A 28 -50.00 -38.18 -12.58
C VAL A 28 -48.58 -37.99 -12.05
N PHE A 29 -47.61 -38.75 -12.55
CA PHE A 29 -46.21 -38.61 -12.19
C PHE A 29 -45.63 -37.25 -12.59
N LEU A 30 -45.90 -36.76 -13.79
CA LEU A 30 -45.50 -35.43 -14.26
C LEU A 30 -46.13 -34.31 -13.42
N VAL A 31 -47.41 -34.46 -13.07
CA VAL A 31 -48.13 -33.52 -12.22
C VAL A 31 -47.50 -33.47 -10.80
N LEU A 32 -47.25 -34.66 -10.20
CA LEU A 32 -46.63 -34.76 -8.89
C LEU A 32 -45.21 -34.18 -8.86
N ASN A 33 -44.42 -34.42 -9.91
CA ASN A 33 -43.07 -33.89 -10.00
C ASN A 33 -43.02 -32.34 -10.17
N GLY A 34 -44.07 -31.75 -10.75
CA GLY A 34 -44.20 -30.30 -10.94
C GLY A 34 -44.74 -29.54 -9.73
N LEU A 35 -45.17 -30.21 -8.65
CA LEU A 35 -45.76 -29.57 -7.49
C LEU A 35 -44.77 -28.84 -6.56
N TRP A 36 -43.49 -29.17 -6.61
CA TRP A 36 -42.51 -28.74 -5.64
C TRP A 36 -41.41 -27.94 -6.31
N TYR A 37 -40.90 -26.90 -5.62
CA TYR A 37 -39.71 -26.17 -6.04
C TYR A 37 -38.89 -25.79 -4.81
N GLN A 38 -37.61 -25.68 -4.98
CA GLN A 38 -36.67 -25.30 -3.95
C GLN A 38 -36.13 -23.89 -4.21
N VAL A 39 -36.17 -23.05 -3.20
CA VAL A 39 -35.54 -21.73 -3.19
C VAL A 39 -34.18 -21.86 -2.49
N PRO A 40 -33.05 -21.54 -3.18
CA PRO A 40 -31.72 -21.53 -2.59
C PRO A 40 -31.60 -20.57 -1.42
N ALA A 41 -30.61 -20.79 -0.53
CA ALA A 41 -30.45 -20.05 0.70
C ALA A 41 -30.18 -18.54 0.49
N GLU A 42 -29.59 -18.16 -0.65
CA GLU A 42 -29.23 -16.76 -0.99
C GLU A 42 -30.33 -16.05 -1.82
N SER A 43 -31.43 -16.75 -2.13
CA SER A 43 -32.43 -16.30 -3.10
C SER A 43 -33.78 -16.10 -2.43
N GLU A 44 -34.59 -15.23 -3.01
CA GLU A 44 -36.01 -15.12 -2.77
C GLU A 44 -36.78 -15.46 -4.03
N ALA A 45 -38.02 -15.90 -3.86
CA ALA A 45 -38.87 -16.24 -4.97
C ALA A 45 -40.16 -15.40 -4.96
N VAL A 46 -40.67 -15.19 -6.18
CA VAL A 46 -41.99 -14.59 -6.39
C VAL A 46 -42.83 -15.56 -7.17
N LYS A 47 -44.06 -15.79 -6.71
CA LYS A 47 -45.01 -16.73 -7.33
C LYS A 47 -46.12 -15.96 -8.03
N LEU A 48 -46.27 -16.26 -9.32
CA LEU A 48 -47.33 -15.75 -10.15
C LEU A 48 -48.32 -16.87 -10.47
N ARG A 49 -49.60 -16.57 -10.40
CA ARG A 49 -50.66 -17.47 -10.81
C ARG A 49 -51.37 -16.87 -12.01
N PHE A 50 -51.31 -17.56 -13.14
CA PHE A 50 -51.82 -17.06 -14.44
C PHE A 50 -51.29 -15.64 -14.75
N GLY A 51 -50.00 -15.37 -14.45
CA GLY A 51 -49.38 -14.06 -14.66
C GLY A 51 -49.70 -12.99 -13.62
N ARG A 52 -50.58 -13.29 -12.65
CA ARG A 52 -50.87 -12.35 -11.55
C ARG A 52 -50.01 -12.65 -10.32
N LEU A 53 -49.41 -11.64 -9.76
CA LEU A 53 -48.63 -11.74 -8.51
C LEU A 53 -49.55 -12.19 -7.35
N VAL A 54 -49.23 -13.34 -6.74
CA VAL A 54 -49.97 -13.91 -5.61
C VAL A 54 -49.19 -13.87 -4.34
N GLU A 55 -47.90 -14.16 -4.42
CA GLU A 55 -47.02 -14.24 -3.24
C GLU A 55 -45.65 -13.68 -3.57
N GLN A 56 -45.14 -12.81 -2.68
CA GLN A 56 -43.84 -12.17 -2.84
C GLN A 56 -42.96 -12.43 -1.59
N GLY A 57 -41.63 -12.37 -1.75
CA GLY A 57 -40.70 -12.54 -0.64
C GLY A 57 -40.70 -13.94 -0.04
N ILE A 58 -40.86 -14.98 -0.91
CA ILE A 58 -40.83 -16.40 -0.50
C ILE A 58 -39.39 -16.70 -0.05
N LYS A 59 -39.25 -17.07 1.23
CA LYS A 59 -37.94 -17.33 1.85
C LYS A 59 -37.31 -18.65 1.35
N PRO A 60 -35.99 -18.85 1.52
CA PRO A 60 -35.33 -20.10 1.19
C PRO A 60 -36.00 -21.32 1.82
N GLY A 61 -36.08 -22.41 1.05
CA GLY A 61 -36.69 -23.67 1.49
C GLY A 61 -37.44 -24.40 0.40
N LEU A 62 -38.18 -25.44 0.79
CA LEU A 62 -39.03 -26.22 -0.07
C LEU A 62 -40.46 -25.66 -0.07
N HIS A 63 -41.00 -25.34 -1.23
CA HIS A 63 -42.33 -24.75 -1.40
C HIS A 63 -43.15 -25.50 -2.45
N TYR A 64 -44.45 -25.26 -2.41
CA TYR A 64 -45.40 -25.88 -3.36
C TYR A 64 -45.88 -24.87 -4.39
N LYS A 65 -46.01 -25.34 -5.62
CA LYS A 65 -46.62 -24.60 -6.72
C LYS A 65 -47.63 -25.48 -7.47
N LEU A 66 -48.63 -24.89 -8.08
CA LEU A 66 -49.57 -25.60 -8.93
C LEU A 66 -48.86 -25.95 -10.25
N PRO A 67 -48.90 -27.22 -10.65
CA PRO A 67 -48.27 -27.69 -11.88
C PRO A 67 -49.02 -27.20 -13.14
N LEU A 68 -48.60 -27.66 -14.32
CA LEU A 68 -49.22 -27.35 -15.62
C LEU A 68 -49.12 -25.86 -16.04
N GLY A 69 -48.14 -25.11 -15.49
CA GLY A 69 -47.98 -23.69 -15.87
C GLY A 69 -48.97 -22.74 -15.21
N ILE A 70 -49.79 -23.22 -14.26
CA ILE A 70 -50.71 -22.37 -13.48
C ILE A 70 -49.93 -21.42 -12.59
N ASP A 71 -48.95 -21.92 -11.84
CA ASP A 71 -48.03 -21.14 -11.02
C ASP A 71 -46.66 -21.07 -11.68
N THR A 72 -46.16 -19.84 -11.96
CA THR A 72 -44.83 -19.56 -12.41
C THR A 72 -44.05 -18.96 -11.26
N VAL A 73 -42.81 -19.43 -11.02
CA VAL A 73 -41.95 -18.96 -9.93
C VAL A 73 -40.69 -18.38 -10.54
N ASN A 74 -40.41 -17.14 -10.18
CA ASN A 74 -39.13 -16.46 -10.49
C ASN A 74 -38.27 -16.41 -9.24
N ILE A 75 -37.06 -16.93 -9.33
CA ILE A 75 -36.11 -17.02 -8.24
C ILE A 75 -34.91 -16.11 -8.59
N GLN A 76 -34.55 -15.19 -7.70
CA GLN A 76 -33.41 -14.30 -7.88
C GLN A 76 -32.57 -14.21 -6.60
N PRO A 77 -31.25 -14.05 -6.71
CA PRO A 77 -30.37 -13.89 -5.55
C PRO A 77 -30.55 -12.48 -4.96
N VAL A 78 -31.19 -12.39 -3.79
CA VAL A 78 -31.48 -11.13 -3.09
C VAL A 78 -30.38 -10.81 -2.05
N GLN A 79 -29.82 -11.85 -1.42
CA GLN A 79 -28.80 -11.65 -0.39
C GLN A 79 -27.39 -11.46 -0.97
N ARG A 80 -27.20 -11.83 -2.23
CA ARG A 80 -25.92 -11.71 -2.89
C ARG A 80 -25.73 -10.29 -3.43
N GLN A 81 -24.55 -9.73 -3.16
CA GLN A 81 -24.14 -8.46 -3.77
C GLN A 81 -23.77 -8.67 -5.23
N LEU A 82 -24.44 -7.96 -6.10
CA LEU A 82 -24.21 -7.94 -7.54
C LEU A 82 -23.30 -6.78 -7.90
N LYS A 83 -22.52 -6.96 -8.96
CA LYS A 83 -21.58 -5.94 -9.46
C LYS A 83 -21.93 -5.58 -10.89
N MET A 84 -21.87 -4.29 -11.20
CA MET A 84 -22.00 -3.77 -12.55
C MET A 84 -20.74 -2.97 -12.86
N GLU A 85 -20.03 -3.35 -13.91
CA GLU A 85 -18.77 -2.74 -14.34
C GLU A 85 -19.02 -1.76 -15.48
N PHE A 86 -18.31 -0.64 -15.46
CA PHE A 86 -18.44 0.44 -16.44
C PHE A 86 -17.07 0.84 -16.98
N GLY A 87 -16.94 0.90 -18.31
CA GLY A 87 -15.71 1.26 -18.99
C GLY A 87 -14.65 0.15 -19.07
N PHE A 88 -14.91 -0.99 -18.44
CA PHE A 88 -14.09 -2.19 -18.53
C PHE A 88 -14.95 -3.43 -18.31
N SER A 89 -14.45 -4.58 -18.73
CA SER A 89 -15.09 -5.86 -18.44
C SER A 89 -14.04 -6.87 -17.95
N THR A 90 -14.37 -7.56 -16.86
CA THR A 90 -13.50 -8.61 -16.31
C THR A 90 -13.91 -9.95 -16.90
N PRO A 91 -13.01 -10.67 -17.61
CA PRO A 91 -13.33 -12.00 -18.14
C PRO A 91 -13.73 -12.95 -17.01
N GLY A 92 -14.95 -13.53 -17.11
CA GLY A 92 -15.48 -14.44 -16.10
C GLY A 92 -16.20 -13.79 -14.93
N ALA A 93 -16.48 -12.49 -14.97
CA ALA A 93 -17.37 -11.86 -13.98
C ALA A 93 -18.79 -12.42 -14.11
N THR A 94 -19.43 -12.64 -12.96
CA THR A 94 -20.76 -13.26 -12.84
C THR A 94 -21.91 -12.30 -13.22
N SER A 95 -21.61 -11.22 -13.93
CA SER A 95 -22.62 -10.24 -14.33
C SER A 95 -23.15 -10.57 -15.72
N ASP A 96 -24.43 -10.90 -15.81
CA ASP A 96 -25.12 -11.16 -17.08
C ASP A 96 -25.24 -9.90 -17.97
N PHE A 97 -24.83 -8.74 -17.49
CA PHE A 97 -24.95 -7.42 -18.10
C PHE A 97 -23.60 -6.81 -18.52
N GLN A 98 -22.64 -7.62 -18.92
CA GLN A 98 -21.40 -7.11 -19.49
C GLN A 98 -21.61 -6.77 -20.98
N TYR A 99 -21.21 -5.56 -21.36
CA TYR A 99 -21.17 -5.19 -22.79
C TYR A 99 -20.12 -6.04 -23.50
N GLY A 100 -20.55 -6.70 -24.59
CA GLY A 100 -19.68 -7.61 -25.33
C GLY A 100 -18.74 -6.95 -26.31
N THR A 101 -18.76 -5.62 -26.46
CA THR A 101 -18.04 -4.94 -27.53
C THR A 101 -17.10 -3.87 -26.98
N ARG A 102 -15.81 -4.00 -27.29
CA ARG A 102 -14.75 -3.06 -26.86
C ARG A 102 -15.05 -1.58 -27.21
N GLY A 103 -15.83 -1.33 -28.30
CA GLY A 103 -16.23 0.01 -28.70
C GLY A 103 -17.25 0.66 -27.77
N GLU A 104 -18.16 -0.13 -27.18
CA GLU A 104 -19.15 0.36 -26.20
C GLU A 104 -18.49 0.70 -24.88
N GLU A 105 -17.53 -0.11 -24.44
CA GLU A 105 -16.73 0.17 -23.23
C GLU A 105 -15.97 1.50 -23.36
N GLU A 106 -15.41 1.78 -24.56
CA GLU A 106 -14.69 3.02 -24.85
C GLU A 106 -15.59 4.26 -24.76
N ASN A 107 -16.81 4.16 -25.27
CA ASN A 107 -17.80 5.24 -25.22
C ASN A 107 -18.30 5.53 -23.80
N VAL A 108 -18.48 4.49 -22.99
CA VAL A 108 -18.93 4.61 -21.61
C VAL A 108 -17.88 5.26 -20.73
N LYS A 109 -16.60 4.86 -20.87
CA LYS A 109 -15.52 5.42 -20.04
C LYS A 109 -15.10 6.83 -20.43
N SER A 110 -15.30 7.25 -21.69
CA SER A 110 -14.89 8.55 -22.17
C SER A 110 -15.89 9.61 -21.72
N MET A 111 -15.43 10.53 -20.86
CA MET A 111 -16.22 11.61 -20.29
C MET A 111 -15.54 12.95 -20.49
N VAL A 112 -16.31 14.02 -20.55
CA VAL A 112 -15.82 15.39 -20.60
C VAL A 112 -16.02 16.02 -19.21
N THR A 113 -14.96 16.62 -18.70
CA THR A 113 -14.95 17.33 -17.43
C THR A 113 -15.43 18.77 -17.58
N GLY A 114 -15.72 19.48 -16.48
CA GLY A 114 -16.23 20.85 -16.49
C GLY A 114 -15.27 21.87 -17.08
N ASP A 115 -13.98 21.59 -17.11
CA ASP A 115 -12.92 22.37 -17.78
C ASP A 115 -12.70 21.96 -19.26
N LEU A 116 -13.65 21.22 -19.85
CA LEU A 116 -13.64 20.76 -21.25
C LEU A 116 -12.49 19.81 -21.59
N ASN A 117 -11.88 19.18 -20.61
CA ASN A 117 -10.90 18.12 -20.82
C ASN A 117 -11.59 16.76 -20.97
N SER A 118 -10.93 15.84 -21.65
CA SER A 118 -11.41 14.45 -21.74
C SER A 118 -10.72 13.58 -20.70
N ALA A 119 -11.51 12.80 -19.96
CA ALA A 119 -11.02 11.82 -18.99
C ALA A 119 -11.66 10.45 -19.27
N HIS A 120 -10.88 9.40 -19.09
CA HIS A 120 -11.37 8.03 -19.07
C HIS A 120 -11.64 7.63 -17.62
N VAL A 121 -12.92 7.42 -17.31
CA VAL A 121 -13.38 7.07 -15.97
C VAL A 121 -13.91 5.64 -15.99
N GLU A 122 -13.36 4.80 -15.14
CA GLU A 122 -13.78 3.41 -14.95
C GLU A 122 -14.31 3.25 -13.53
N TRP A 123 -15.52 2.70 -13.39
CA TRP A 123 -16.13 2.50 -12.08
C TRP A 123 -16.92 1.20 -11.98
N VAL A 124 -17.21 0.81 -10.75
CA VAL A 124 -18.03 -0.34 -10.41
C VAL A 124 -19.14 0.10 -9.47
N VAL A 125 -20.35 -0.32 -9.79
CA VAL A 125 -21.52 -0.17 -8.93
C VAL A 125 -21.81 -1.51 -8.28
N GLN A 126 -21.85 -1.53 -6.96
CA GLN A 126 -22.24 -2.70 -6.19
C GLN A 126 -23.65 -2.47 -5.66
N TYR A 127 -24.54 -3.38 -5.99
CA TYR A 127 -25.95 -3.27 -5.65
C TYR A 127 -26.52 -4.62 -5.20
N ARG A 128 -27.66 -4.56 -4.55
CA ARG A 128 -28.44 -5.74 -4.20
C ARG A 128 -29.93 -5.49 -4.49
N ILE A 129 -30.65 -6.58 -4.71
CA ILE A 129 -32.08 -6.56 -4.89
C ILE A 129 -32.72 -6.49 -3.49
N THR A 130 -33.47 -5.44 -3.20
CA THR A 130 -34.15 -5.25 -1.89
C THR A 130 -35.60 -5.68 -1.97
N ASN A 131 -36.26 -5.42 -3.10
CA ASN A 131 -37.63 -5.82 -3.32
C ASN A 131 -37.75 -6.53 -4.69
N LEU A 132 -37.86 -7.86 -4.65
CA LEU A 132 -37.89 -8.68 -5.85
C LEU A 132 -39.12 -8.42 -6.74
N ALA A 133 -40.27 -8.05 -6.13
CA ALA A 133 -41.48 -7.77 -6.88
C ALA A 133 -41.34 -6.45 -7.67
N ASP A 134 -40.80 -5.39 -7.07
CA ASP A 134 -40.55 -4.13 -7.77
C ASP A 134 -39.52 -4.31 -8.88
N TYR A 135 -38.44 -5.05 -8.60
CA TYR A 135 -37.38 -5.35 -9.56
C TYR A 135 -37.89 -6.06 -10.82
N LEU A 136 -38.84 -7.00 -10.67
CA LEU A 136 -39.35 -7.82 -11.80
C LEU A 136 -40.54 -7.21 -12.54
N PHE A 137 -41.38 -6.39 -11.88
CA PHE A 137 -42.67 -6.01 -12.40
C PHE A 137 -42.96 -4.54 -12.54
N LYS A 138 -42.22 -3.65 -11.83
CA LYS A 138 -42.42 -2.20 -11.97
C LYS A 138 -41.68 -1.63 -13.15
N VAL A 139 -40.46 -2.07 -13.39
CA VAL A 139 -39.64 -1.63 -14.50
C VAL A 139 -39.31 -2.81 -15.42
N ARG A 140 -39.26 -2.58 -16.71
CA ARG A 140 -39.09 -3.64 -17.71
C ARG A 140 -37.77 -4.37 -17.55
N GLU A 141 -36.69 -3.63 -17.37
CA GLU A 141 -35.31 -4.11 -17.24
C GLU A 141 -34.59 -3.25 -16.21
N ALA A 142 -34.84 -3.55 -14.92
CA ALA A 142 -34.36 -2.73 -13.81
C ALA A 142 -32.81 -2.63 -13.77
N ALA A 143 -32.10 -3.67 -14.21
CA ALA A 143 -30.65 -3.67 -14.27
C ALA A 143 -30.12 -2.76 -15.41
N GLU A 144 -30.73 -2.74 -16.58
CA GLU A 144 -30.38 -1.80 -17.66
C GLU A 144 -30.71 -0.37 -17.27
N THR A 145 -31.89 -0.16 -16.67
CA THR A 145 -32.25 1.17 -16.16
C THR A 145 -31.26 1.67 -15.12
N LEU A 146 -30.80 0.81 -14.19
CA LEU A 146 -29.74 1.16 -13.25
C LEU A 146 -28.43 1.52 -13.95
N ARG A 147 -28.10 0.83 -15.04
CA ARG A 147 -26.93 1.14 -15.86
C ARG A 147 -27.02 2.53 -16.47
N ASP A 148 -28.12 2.85 -17.13
CA ASP A 148 -28.34 4.15 -17.76
C ASP A 148 -28.34 5.29 -16.74
N VAL A 149 -28.99 5.08 -15.60
CA VAL A 149 -28.99 6.03 -14.48
C VAL A 149 -27.59 6.23 -13.94
N SER A 150 -26.83 5.15 -13.73
CA SER A 150 -25.47 5.22 -13.20
C SER A 150 -24.55 5.97 -14.15
N GLU A 151 -24.65 5.71 -15.44
CA GLU A 151 -23.87 6.38 -16.47
C GLU A 151 -24.23 7.88 -16.55
N SER A 152 -25.51 8.20 -16.54
CA SER A 152 -25.99 9.58 -16.58
C SER A 152 -25.54 10.40 -15.37
N VAL A 153 -25.70 9.85 -14.16
CA VAL A 153 -25.27 10.50 -12.92
C VAL A 153 -23.75 10.67 -12.87
N MET A 154 -23.00 9.66 -13.29
CA MET A 154 -21.55 9.76 -13.31
C MET A 154 -21.07 10.83 -14.30
N ARG A 155 -21.66 10.92 -15.49
CA ARG A 155 -21.38 11.98 -16.46
C ARG A 155 -21.73 13.37 -15.94
N GLU A 156 -22.84 13.53 -15.22
CA GLU A 156 -23.23 14.77 -14.57
C GLU A 156 -22.17 15.19 -13.55
N ILE A 157 -21.79 14.30 -12.63
CA ILE A 157 -20.86 14.62 -11.55
C ILE A 157 -19.46 14.92 -12.09
N VAL A 158 -18.97 14.15 -13.06
CA VAL A 158 -17.66 14.37 -13.68
C VAL A 158 -17.68 15.66 -14.51
N GLY A 159 -18.80 15.97 -15.19
CA GLY A 159 -18.98 17.19 -15.99
C GLY A 159 -19.00 18.47 -15.17
N ASP A 160 -19.33 18.40 -13.88
CA ASP A 160 -19.31 19.54 -12.97
C ASP A 160 -17.96 19.77 -12.27
N ARG A 161 -16.96 18.90 -12.50
CA ARG A 161 -15.66 18.93 -11.84
C ARG A 161 -14.51 19.14 -12.83
N THR A 162 -13.39 19.67 -12.31
CA THR A 162 -12.16 19.82 -13.09
C THR A 162 -11.45 18.49 -13.26
N VAL A 163 -10.65 18.35 -14.31
CA VAL A 163 -9.86 17.12 -14.57
C VAL A 163 -8.94 16.78 -13.39
N ASP A 164 -8.34 17.79 -12.76
CA ASP A 164 -7.45 17.60 -11.61
C ASP A 164 -8.19 17.04 -10.39
N GLU A 165 -9.41 17.52 -10.11
CA GLU A 165 -10.23 16.97 -9.03
C GLU A 165 -10.63 15.52 -9.29
N VAL A 166 -11.00 15.20 -10.52
CA VAL A 166 -11.40 13.83 -10.91
C VAL A 166 -10.21 12.87 -10.85
N LEU A 167 -9.00 13.32 -11.25
CA LEU A 167 -7.78 12.49 -11.25
C LEU A 167 -7.20 12.27 -9.85
N THR A 168 -7.35 13.24 -8.92
CA THR A 168 -6.57 13.26 -7.66
C THR A 168 -7.46 13.19 -6.40
N ILE A 169 -7.98 14.32 -5.95
CA ILE A 169 -8.55 14.49 -4.60
C ILE A 169 -10.05 14.16 -4.54
N GLY A 170 -10.77 14.37 -5.64
CA GLY A 170 -12.22 14.31 -5.67
C GLY A 170 -12.86 12.91 -5.67
N ARG A 171 -12.08 11.84 -5.70
CA ARG A 171 -12.61 10.46 -5.85
C ARG A 171 -13.66 10.10 -4.82
N LEU A 172 -13.38 10.32 -3.54
CA LEU A 172 -14.30 9.98 -2.45
C LEU A 172 -15.59 10.80 -2.50
N GLU A 173 -15.47 12.07 -2.88
CA GLU A 173 -16.64 12.94 -3.03
C GLU A 173 -17.50 12.51 -4.20
N ILE A 174 -16.90 12.19 -5.35
CA ILE A 174 -17.59 11.67 -6.54
C ILE A 174 -18.32 10.37 -6.21
N GLU A 175 -17.66 9.42 -5.54
CA GLU A 175 -18.26 8.15 -5.12
C GLU A 175 -19.45 8.36 -4.19
N THR A 176 -19.33 9.27 -3.21
CA THR A 176 -20.38 9.54 -2.22
C THR A 176 -21.56 10.27 -2.85
N GLU A 177 -21.29 11.26 -3.69
CA GLU A 177 -22.33 12.04 -4.38
C GLU A 177 -23.08 11.16 -5.38
N ALA A 178 -22.36 10.35 -6.17
CA ALA A 178 -22.94 9.39 -7.10
C ALA A 178 -23.83 8.37 -6.37
N LEU A 179 -23.34 7.81 -5.25
CA LEU A 179 -24.11 6.90 -4.41
C LEU A 179 -25.41 7.53 -3.94
N GLY A 180 -25.36 8.78 -3.47
CA GLY A 180 -26.52 9.53 -3.03
C GLY A 180 -27.54 9.76 -4.14
N LYS A 181 -27.09 10.29 -5.29
CA LYS A 181 -27.95 10.59 -6.45
C LYS A 181 -28.58 9.34 -7.04
N ILE A 182 -27.79 8.28 -7.26
CA ILE A 182 -28.30 7.04 -7.85
C ILE A 182 -29.32 6.36 -6.91
N ASN A 183 -29.10 6.35 -5.60
CA ASN A 183 -30.05 5.81 -4.65
C ASN A 183 -31.38 6.63 -4.62
N VAL A 184 -31.33 7.94 -4.78
CA VAL A 184 -32.54 8.78 -4.88
C VAL A 184 -33.32 8.44 -6.15
N ILE A 185 -32.65 8.35 -7.30
CA ILE A 185 -33.29 8.03 -8.56
C ILE A 185 -33.82 6.59 -8.57
N SER A 186 -33.05 5.63 -8.02
CA SER A 186 -33.47 4.23 -7.88
C SER A 186 -34.77 4.09 -7.07
N LYS A 187 -34.93 4.90 -6.01
CA LYS A 187 -36.17 4.97 -5.23
C LYS A 187 -37.31 5.66 -5.98
N LEU A 188 -37.00 6.72 -6.75
CA LEU A 188 -37.99 7.45 -7.53
C LEU A 188 -38.62 6.57 -8.61
N TYR A 189 -37.83 5.70 -9.23
CA TYR A 189 -38.28 4.75 -10.24
C TYR A 189 -38.79 3.43 -9.67
N ASP A 190 -38.75 3.25 -8.36
CA ASP A 190 -39.12 2.00 -7.69
C ASP A 190 -38.41 0.77 -8.30
N LEU A 191 -37.09 0.87 -8.55
CA LEU A 191 -36.32 -0.20 -9.20
C LEU A 191 -36.21 -1.48 -8.34
N GLY A 192 -36.58 -1.42 -7.06
CA GLY A 192 -36.44 -2.54 -6.13
C GLY A 192 -34.98 -2.88 -5.78
N LEU A 193 -34.05 -1.97 -6.11
CA LEU A 193 -32.61 -2.11 -5.92
C LEU A 193 -32.12 -1.13 -4.85
N THR A 194 -31.07 -1.52 -4.15
CA THR A 194 -30.32 -0.61 -3.29
C THR A 194 -28.86 -0.67 -3.68
N ILE A 195 -28.26 0.49 -3.91
CA ILE A 195 -26.84 0.60 -4.21
C ILE A 195 -26.09 0.67 -2.88
N ASP A 196 -25.20 -0.28 -2.67
CA ASP A 196 -24.40 -0.37 -1.44
C ASP A 196 -23.15 0.49 -1.54
N GLN A 197 -22.47 0.44 -2.70
CA GLN A 197 -21.21 1.14 -2.91
C GLN A 197 -20.98 1.45 -4.39
N ILE A 198 -20.36 2.59 -4.64
CA ILE A 198 -19.77 2.95 -5.93
C ILE A 198 -18.28 3.10 -5.73
N GLN A 199 -17.49 2.54 -6.63
CA GLN A 199 -16.04 2.58 -6.54
C GLN A 199 -15.43 2.96 -7.88
N LEU A 200 -14.65 4.04 -7.90
CA LEU A 200 -13.82 4.41 -9.04
C LEU A 200 -12.60 3.51 -9.13
N LYS A 201 -12.46 2.76 -10.21
CA LYS A 201 -11.33 1.84 -10.45
C LYS A 201 -10.14 2.56 -11.05
N GLY A 202 -10.34 3.29 -12.12
CA GLY A 202 -9.30 4.02 -12.82
C GLY A 202 -9.83 5.32 -13.38
N VAL A 203 -9.09 6.39 -13.15
CA VAL A 203 -9.29 7.65 -13.85
C VAL A 203 -7.99 7.99 -14.53
N ASN A 204 -8.00 8.07 -15.84
CA ASN A 204 -6.81 8.28 -16.65
C ASN A 204 -7.11 9.29 -17.76
N PRO A 205 -6.14 10.11 -18.13
CA PRO A 205 -6.28 10.89 -19.36
C PRO A 205 -6.29 9.97 -20.58
N PRO A 206 -6.90 10.40 -21.70
CA PRO A 206 -6.87 9.65 -22.95
C PRO A 206 -5.44 9.27 -23.38
N PRO A 207 -5.26 8.11 -24.05
CA PRO A 207 -3.93 7.61 -24.41
C PRO A 207 -3.08 8.62 -25.21
N ALA A 208 -3.72 9.45 -26.03
CA ALA A 208 -3.04 10.43 -26.86
C ALA A 208 -2.32 11.54 -26.07
N VAL A 209 -2.80 11.88 -24.87
CA VAL A 209 -2.25 12.98 -24.04
C VAL A 209 -1.61 12.48 -22.74
N ARG A 210 -1.68 11.19 -22.48
CA ARG A 210 -1.15 10.59 -21.25
C ARG A 210 0.33 10.90 -21.03
N ALA A 211 1.15 10.77 -22.08
CA ALA A 211 2.58 11.03 -21.99
C ALA A 211 2.88 12.49 -21.57
N SER A 212 2.11 13.46 -22.06
CA SER A 212 2.29 14.87 -21.69
C SER A 212 1.87 15.14 -20.24
N PHE A 213 0.81 14.51 -19.75
CA PHE A 213 0.41 14.58 -18.33
C PHE A 213 1.46 13.95 -17.39
N GLU A 214 2.01 12.80 -17.79
CA GLU A 214 3.08 12.14 -17.04
C GLU A 214 4.35 13.02 -16.99
N GLU A 215 4.69 13.69 -18.08
CA GLU A 215 5.83 14.62 -18.15
C GLU A 215 5.64 15.82 -17.22
N VAL A 216 4.45 16.42 -17.16
CA VAL A 216 4.13 17.52 -16.23
C VAL A 216 4.25 17.05 -14.78
N ASN A 217 3.68 15.89 -14.44
CA ASN A 217 3.77 15.32 -13.10
C ASN A 217 5.22 15.01 -12.71
N ASN A 218 6.00 14.45 -13.62
CA ASN A 218 7.41 14.16 -13.39
C ASN A 218 8.21 15.46 -13.16
N ALA A 219 7.96 16.50 -13.96
CA ALA A 219 8.61 17.81 -13.80
C ALA A 219 8.25 18.47 -12.44
N GLN A 220 7.01 18.37 -12.01
CA GLN A 220 6.60 18.86 -10.69
C GLN A 220 7.31 18.08 -9.57
N GLN A 221 7.36 16.76 -9.67
CA GLN A 221 8.02 15.90 -8.69
C GLN A 221 9.53 16.13 -8.63
N GLU A 222 10.16 16.34 -9.79
CA GLU A 222 11.57 16.71 -9.88
C GLU A 222 11.84 18.07 -9.23
N ARG A 223 11.01 19.08 -9.50
CA ARG A 223 11.08 20.38 -8.85
C ARG A 223 10.99 20.28 -7.33
N GLU A 224 10.03 19.52 -6.81
CA GLU A 224 9.89 19.32 -5.37
C GLU A 224 11.08 18.58 -4.78
N THR A 225 11.60 17.59 -5.49
CA THR A 225 12.81 16.86 -5.09
C THR A 225 14.00 17.78 -5.00
N LEU A 226 14.24 18.63 -6.02
CA LEU A 226 15.31 19.61 -6.02
C LEU A 226 15.19 20.61 -4.85
N ILE A 227 13.98 21.10 -4.58
CA ILE A 227 13.74 22.00 -3.44
C ILE A 227 14.03 21.29 -2.12
N ASN A 228 13.60 20.05 -1.95
CA ASN A 228 13.81 19.28 -0.73
C ASN A 228 15.29 18.93 -0.51
N VAL A 229 16.00 18.57 -1.58
CA VAL A 229 17.46 18.36 -1.53
C VAL A 229 18.18 19.65 -1.13
N ALA A 230 17.87 20.77 -1.76
CA ALA A 230 18.49 22.06 -1.43
C ALA A 230 18.19 22.49 0.01
N LYS A 231 16.96 22.31 0.49
CA LYS A 231 16.61 22.53 1.91
C LYS A 231 17.37 21.59 2.84
N GLY A 232 17.53 20.33 2.47
CA GLY A 232 18.31 19.34 3.22
C GLY A 232 19.78 19.73 3.34
N GLU A 233 20.40 20.18 2.24
CA GLU A 233 21.77 20.66 2.23
C GLU A 233 21.94 21.93 3.06
N TYR A 234 21.02 22.90 2.95
CA TYR A 234 21.01 24.09 3.78
C TYR A 234 20.91 23.75 5.28
N ASN A 235 19.98 22.89 5.64
CA ASN A 235 19.77 22.47 7.03
C ASN A 235 20.95 21.65 7.60
N LYS A 236 21.79 21.08 6.75
CA LYS A 236 23.02 20.39 7.14
C LYS A 236 24.22 21.34 7.23
N ALA A 237 24.39 22.19 6.23
CA ALA A 237 25.55 23.07 6.13
C ALA A 237 25.56 24.18 7.19
N VAL A 238 24.43 24.85 7.41
CA VAL A 238 24.36 25.98 8.36
C VAL A 238 24.57 25.56 9.81
N PRO A 239 23.92 24.52 10.36
CA PRO A 239 24.19 24.05 11.73
C PRO A 239 25.59 23.50 11.89
N ARG A 240 26.14 22.84 10.87
CA ARG A 240 27.53 22.35 10.90
C ARG A 240 28.53 23.50 11.00
N ALA A 241 28.37 24.53 10.15
CA ALA A 241 29.26 25.70 10.19
C ALA A 241 29.15 26.44 11.51
N LYS A 242 27.95 26.58 12.11
CA LYS A 242 27.77 27.13 13.45
C LYS A 242 28.46 26.28 14.52
N GLY A 243 28.26 24.96 14.47
CA GLY A 243 28.91 24.03 15.40
C GLY A 243 30.43 24.08 15.34
N GLU A 244 31.00 24.16 14.13
CA GLU A 244 32.46 24.33 13.95
C GLU A 244 32.96 25.68 14.47
N ALA A 245 32.18 26.76 14.34
CA ALA A 245 32.50 28.06 14.90
C ALA A 245 32.45 28.05 16.45
N ASP A 246 31.38 27.49 17.01
CA ASP A 246 31.20 27.38 18.46
C ASP A 246 32.28 26.47 19.10
N GLN A 247 32.68 25.41 18.41
CA GLN A 247 33.79 24.56 18.83
C GLN A 247 35.09 25.35 18.90
N LYS A 248 35.44 26.12 17.85
CA LYS A 248 36.64 26.94 17.83
C LYS A 248 36.64 28.00 18.93
N LEU A 249 35.50 28.63 19.21
CA LEU A 249 35.36 29.57 20.32
C LEU A 249 35.59 28.87 21.66
N SER A 250 34.96 27.74 21.90
CA SER A 250 35.12 26.98 23.15
C SER A 250 36.54 26.45 23.33
N GLU A 251 37.20 25.99 22.25
CA GLU A 251 38.62 25.62 22.30
C GLU A 251 39.51 26.80 22.66
N ALA A 252 39.29 27.98 22.04
CA ALA A 252 40.08 29.19 22.37
C ALA A 252 39.86 29.67 23.79
N GLU A 253 38.62 29.65 24.28
CA GLU A 253 38.31 29.97 25.69
C GLU A 253 38.94 28.97 26.67
N GLY A 254 38.88 27.69 26.34
CA GLY A 254 39.50 26.61 27.11
C GLY A 254 41.02 26.77 27.17
N ASP A 255 41.67 27.08 26.07
CA ASP A 255 43.10 27.32 25.99
C ASP A 255 43.51 28.60 26.77
N ALA A 256 42.70 29.65 26.69
CA ALA A 256 42.93 30.87 27.48
C ALA A 256 42.84 30.59 28.98
N LEU A 257 41.80 29.92 29.42
CA LEU A 257 41.63 29.51 30.83
C LEU A 257 42.74 28.57 31.28
N LYS A 258 43.16 27.62 30.45
CA LYS A 258 44.29 26.73 30.75
C LYS A 258 45.57 27.51 30.98
N ARG A 259 45.95 28.45 30.10
CA ARG A 259 47.15 29.29 30.27
C ARG A 259 47.09 30.13 31.53
N ILE A 260 45.93 30.71 31.85
CA ILE A 260 45.75 31.47 33.08
C ILE A 260 45.96 30.58 34.30
N ASN A 261 45.30 29.41 34.32
CA ASN A 261 45.37 28.48 35.43
C ASN A 261 46.79 27.89 35.61
N GLU A 262 47.46 27.54 34.49
CA GLU A 262 48.87 27.11 34.50
C GLU A 262 49.78 28.21 35.10
N SER A 263 49.59 29.46 34.62
CA SER A 263 50.41 30.60 35.17
C SER A 263 50.16 30.89 36.67
N ILE A 264 48.89 30.76 37.08
CA ILE A 264 48.52 30.88 38.52
C ILE A 264 49.12 29.71 39.32
N GLY A 265 49.04 28.50 38.77
CA GLY A 265 49.62 27.29 39.36
C GLY A 265 51.13 27.39 39.50
N ASP A 266 51.85 27.84 38.47
CA ASP A 266 53.31 28.04 38.49
C ASP A 266 53.74 29.14 39.49
N ALA A 267 52.98 30.22 39.53
CA ALA A 267 53.24 31.29 40.51
C ALA A 267 53.04 30.80 41.96
N ALA A 268 51.98 30.02 42.21
CA ALA A 268 51.72 29.42 43.52
C ALA A 268 52.79 28.40 43.91
N ARG A 269 53.20 27.55 42.97
CA ARG A 269 54.30 26.57 43.12
C ARG A 269 55.60 27.29 43.46
N PHE A 270 55.94 28.33 42.71
CA PHE A 270 57.14 29.12 42.99
C PHE A 270 57.13 29.78 44.39
N LYS A 271 56.03 30.38 44.80
CA LYS A 271 55.85 30.92 46.14
C LYS A 271 56.02 29.87 47.22
N ALA A 272 55.47 28.69 47.05
CA ALA A 272 55.60 27.60 48.01
C ALA A 272 57.04 27.08 48.10
N ILE A 273 57.75 26.93 46.97
CA ILE A 273 59.15 26.54 46.91
C ILE A 273 60.01 27.62 47.56
N TYR A 274 59.75 28.90 47.30
CA TYR A 274 60.49 30.05 47.91
C TYR A 274 60.31 30.10 49.43
N ALA A 275 59.11 29.89 49.94
CA ALA A 275 58.83 29.80 51.35
C ALA A 275 59.57 28.65 52.04
N ALA A 276 59.58 27.47 51.39
CA ALA A 276 60.38 26.33 51.92
C ALA A 276 61.88 26.56 51.88
N TYR A 277 62.36 27.23 50.81
CA TYR A 277 63.81 27.60 50.72
C TYR A 277 64.22 28.63 51.78
N ALA A 278 63.37 29.61 52.06
CA ALA A 278 63.68 30.63 53.12
C ALA A 278 63.79 29.99 54.50
N ASN A 279 63.05 28.94 54.79
CA ASN A 279 63.10 28.25 56.08
C ASN A 279 64.30 27.27 56.24
N ALA A 280 64.67 26.57 55.14
CA ALA A 280 65.74 25.56 55.15
C ALA A 280 66.44 25.49 53.76
N PRO A 281 67.41 26.34 53.45
CA PRO A 281 67.99 26.48 52.11
C PRO A 281 68.73 25.26 51.62
N ASP A 282 69.55 24.61 52.44
CA ASP A 282 70.39 23.48 51.99
C ASP A 282 69.55 22.22 51.73
N VAL A 283 68.59 21.92 52.57
CA VAL A 283 67.68 20.76 52.41
C VAL A 283 66.79 20.91 51.18
N THR A 284 66.30 22.15 50.98
CA THR A 284 65.44 22.43 49.82
C THR A 284 66.21 22.33 48.50
N ARG A 285 67.49 22.79 48.48
CA ARG A 285 68.35 22.66 47.28
C ARG A 285 68.65 21.21 46.95
N GLN A 286 68.98 20.40 47.92
CA GLN A 286 69.22 18.96 47.74
C GLN A 286 67.96 18.26 47.25
N ARG A 287 66.80 18.54 47.84
CA ARG A 287 65.54 17.98 47.44
C ARG A 287 65.21 18.33 45.97
N LEU A 288 65.31 19.61 45.61
CA LEU A 288 65.05 20.03 44.20
C LEU A 288 66.01 19.39 43.23
N TYR A 289 67.30 19.24 43.63
CA TYR A 289 68.28 18.52 42.77
C TYR A 289 67.90 17.08 42.55
N PHE A 290 67.53 16.33 43.59
CA PHE A 290 67.13 14.94 43.44
C PHE A 290 65.78 14.79 42.64
N GLU A 291 64.84 15.68 42.87
CA GLU A 291 63.56 15.68 42.17
C GLU A 291 63.78 15.95 40.67
N THR A 292 64.60 16.92 40.30
CA THR A 292 64.95 17.23 38.95
C THR A 292 65.73 16.08 38.28
N MET A 293 66.70 15.49 39.01
CA MET A 293 67.47 14.36 38.52
C MET A 293 66.59 13.11 38.31
N SER A 294 65.64 12.85 39.20
CA SER A 294 64.73 11.73 39.10
C SER A 294 63.82 11.88 37.89
N GLU A 295 63.54 13.07 37.45
CA GLU A 295 62.73 13.35 36.25
C GLU A 295 63.57 13.26 34.94
N ILE A 296 64.78 13.76 34.96
CA ILE A 296 65.67 13.84 33.78
C ILE A 296 66.32 12.47 33.48
N LEU A 297 66.76 11.80 34.52
CA LEU A 297 67.49 10.54 34.36
C LEU A 297 66.79 9.47 33.59
N PRO A 298 65.47 9.23 33.73
CA PRO A 298 64.75 8.25 32.87
C PRO A 298 64.69 8.66 31.39
N ARG A 299 64.67 9.97 31.11
CA ARG A 299 64.58 10.53 29.75
C ARG A 299 65.91 10.46 28.97
N LEU A 300 67.05 10.30 29.66
CA LEU A 300 68.39 10.30 29.05
C LEU A 300 68.83 8.95 28.50
N GLY A 301 67.97 8.01 28.16
CA GLY A 301 68.30 6.76 27.54
C GLY A 301 69.37 5.91 28.31
N ASN A 302 70.10 5.06 27.61
CA ASN A 302 71.15 4.25 28.21
C ASN A 302 72.30 5.08 28.79
N LYS A 303 72.59 4.90 30.07
CA LYS A 303 73.57 5.65 30.81
C LYS A 303 74.66 4.74 31.29
N VAL A 304 75.90 5.19 31.14
CA VAL A 304 77.05 4.53 31.68
C VAL A 304 77.68 5.48 32.70
N ILE A 305 77.64 5.06 33.96
CA ILE A 305 78.28 5.85 35.09
C ILE A 305 79.69 5.31 35.24
N LEU A 306 80.67 6.17 34.99
CA LEU A 306 82.09 5.84 35.16
C LEU A 306 82.61 6.53 36.47
N ASP A 307 83.32 5.77 37.27
CA ASP A 307 83.98 6.27 38.40
C ASP A 307 85.31 6.96 37.99
N GLU A 308 85.77 7.94 38.76
CA GLU A 308 86.96 8.77 38.47
C GLU A 308 88.25 7.91 38.38
N ALA A 309 88.26 6.73 39.03
CA ALA A 309 89.33 5.74 38.95
C ALA A 309 89.35 4.92 37.65
N ALA A 310 88.27 4.94 36.86
CA ALA A 310 88.11 4.16 35.61
C ALA A 310 88.43 4.93 34.31
N SER A 311 89.12 6.13 34.45
CA SER A 311 89.48 7.00 33.32
C SER A 311 90.44 6.37 32.31
N ASN A 312 91.01 5.19 32.59
CA ASN A 312 91.96 4.48 31.75
C ASN A 312 91.32 3.23 31.03
N VAL A 313 90.05 3.00 31.16
CA VAL A 313 89.42 1.91 30.43
C VAL A 313 88.88 2.44 29.10
N LEU A 314 89.55 2.12 28.02
CA LEU A 314 89.03 2.39 26.67
C LEU A 314 87.67 1.84 26.53
N PRO A 315 86.69 2.65 26.22
CA PRO A 315 85.29 2.14 26.07
C PRO A 315 85.14 1.39 24.79
N PHE A 316 85.35 0.08 24.81
CA PHE A 316 84.79 -0.83 23.79
C PHE A 316 83.31 -1.12 24.12
N LEU A 317 82.54 -0.07 24.48
CA LEU A 317 81.11 -0.22 24.53
C LEU A 317 80.53 0.23 23.20
N PRO A 318 79.93 -0.63 22.42
CA PRO A 318 79.20 -0.21 21.24
C PRO A 318 77.94 0.59 21.72
N LEU A 319 78.06 1.88 21.70
CA LEU A 319 76.88 2.76 21.83
C LEU A 319 76.10 2.71 20.51
N THR A 320 75.54 1.56 20.22
CA THR A 320 74.53 1.46 19.15
C THR A 320 73.29 2.10 19.68
N PRO A 321 72.79 3.22 19.06
CA PRO A 321 71.50 3.72 19.37
C PRO A 321 70.50 2.59 19.07
N GLY A 322 69.83 2.13 20.10
CA GLY A 322 68.78 1.10 19.91
C GLY A 322 67.79 1.62 18.87
N THR A 323 67.80 0.97 17.71
CA THR A 323 66.80 1.22 16.67
C THR A 323 65.44 0.94 17.28
N ILE A 324 64.72 2.00 17.69
CA ILE A 324 63.28 1.87 18.01
C ILE A 324 62.62 1.44 16.74
N PRO A 325 62.02 0.23 16.67
CA PRO A 325 61.25 -0.14 15.48
C PRO A 325 60.14 0.92 15.28
N PRO A 326 59.95 1.40 14.05
CA PRO A 326 58.92 2.38 13.80
C PRO A 326 57.55 1.79 14.21
N PRO A 327 56.65 2.59 14.77
CA PRO A 327 55.33 2.13 15.14
C PRO A 327 54.68 1.51 13.90
N ARG A 328 54.22 0.25 14.03
CA ARG A 328 53.51 -0.48 12.96
C ARG A 328 52.31 0.34 12.54
N PRO A 329 52.14 0.71 11.25
CA PRO A 329 50.97 1.43 10.81
C PRO A 329 49.73 0.61 11.16
N ALA A 330 48.74 1.28 11.83
CA ALA A 330 47.48 0.65 12.14
C ALA A 330 46.79 0.20 10.85
N THR A 331 46.55 -1.12 10.74
CA THR A 331 45.79 -1.72 9.66
C THR A 331 44.42 -1.08 9.66
N PRO A 332 43.95 -0.46 8.55
CA PRO A 332 42.58 0.06 8.49
C PRO A 332 41.61 -1.11 8.66
N ALA A 333 40.69 -0.96 9.62
CA ALA A 333 39.62 -1.90 9.87
C ALA A 333 38.83 -2.13 8.58
N ALA A 334 38.72 -3.37 8.14
CA ALA A 334 37.95 -3.77 6.98
C ALA A 334 36.49 -3.38 7.18
N THR A 335 35.98 -2.53 6.30
CA THR A 335 34.57 -2.18 6.19
C THR A 335 33.78 -3.45 5.82
N PRO A 336 32.73 -3.84 6.54
CA PRO A 336 31.91 -4.98 6.15
C PRO A 336 31.21 -4.68 4.83
N ALA A 337 31.44 -5.53 3.83
CA ALA A 337 30.75 -5.50 2.55
C ALA A 337 29.24 -5.70 2.78
N THR A 338 28.45 -4.70 2.43
CA THR A 338 26.99 -4.79 2.38
C THR A 338 26.61 -5.76 1.27
N ALA A 339 26.07 -6.91 1.66
CA ALA A 339 25.50 -7.89 0.75
C ALA A 339 24.26 -7.28 0.08
N VAL A 340 24.36 -6.98 -1.20
CA VAL A 340 23.21 -6.72 -2.07
C VAL A 340 22.52 -8.05 -2.33
N ARG A 341 21.33 -8.22 -1.73
CA ARG A 341 20.41 -9.31 -2.07
C ARG A 341 19.60 -8.87 -3.31
N ARG A 342 19.67 -9.72 -4.32
CA ARG A 342 18.77 -9.71 -5.48
C ARG A 342 17.34 -10.05 -5.07
#